data_99eab83344c23046e2785d6cccc59a25
#
_entry.id   99eab83344c23046e2785d6cccc59a25
#
_cell.length_a   1.000
_cell.length_b   1.000
_cell.length_c   1.000
_cell.angle_alpha   90.00
_cell.angle_beta   90.00
_cell.angle_gamma   90.00
#
_symmetry.space_group_name_H-M   'P 1'
#
loop_
_entity.id
_entity.type
_entity.pdbx_description
1 polymer ?
#
loop_
_entity_poly.entity_id
_entity_poly.type
_entity_poly.pdbx_seq_one_letter_code
_entity_poly.pdbx_strand_id
1 'polypeptide(L)'
;KMLSTASNHSFDFGENAVLTNIANLDRFGMAHAGSGRHLAEARSPRYLETPQGRVALLSATQSGPPAGRAGEQRRDWRGRPGANYIRHTTEYVVDRSTFDAIKHVSEALGFDAEKQGAGAMFSSGTPVDTDTEFYLTGLFPTYDSINSVKFTLGEVVERHSTPDWDDLEGTVQRIRDARR
;
A
#
# COMPACT_ATOMS: atom_id res chain seq x y z
N LYS A 1 -0.94 -14.42 23.81
CA LYS A 1 -1.09 -14.47 22.32
C LYS A 1 -1.00 -13.05 21.78
N MET A 2 -0.45 -12.91 20.57
CA MET A 2 -0.38 -11.63 19.85
C MET A 2 -1.04 -11.82 18.49
N LEU A 3 -1.65 -10.74 17.97
CA LEU A 3 -2.38 -10.75 16.69
C LEU A 3 -1.84 -9.68 15.76
N SER A 4 -1.60 -10.05 14.49
CA SER A 4 -1.41 -9.11 13.41
C SER A 4 -2.77 -8.63 12.92
N THR A 5 -2.93 -7.31 12.78
CA THR A 5 -4.13 -6.66 12.25
C THR A 5 -3.87 -5.94 10.93
N ALA A 6 -2.64 -6.00 10.39
CA ALA A 6 -2.34 -5.50 9.06
C ALA A 6 -2.56 -6.59 8.01
N SER A 7 -3.56 -6.42 7.17
CA SER A 7 -3.88 -7.30 6.04
C SER A 7 -4.59 -6.51 4.94
N ASN A 8 -4.66 -7.08 3.74
CA ASN A 8 -5.42 -6.51 2.63
C ASN A 8 -6.93 -6.40 2.93
N HIS A 9 -7.44 -7.17 3.89
CA HIS A 9 -8.84 -7.17 4.35
C HIS A 9 -9.09 -6.29 5.58
N SER A 10 -8.09 -5.59 6.10
CA SER A 10 -8.24 -4.79 7.32
C SER A 10 -9.23 -3.63 7.18
N PHE A 11 -9.63 -3.27 5.96
CA PHE A 11 -10.48 -2.13 5.68
C PHE A 11 -11.77 -2.47 4.90
N ASP A 12 -12.14 -3.73 4.78
CA ASP A 12 -13.29 -4.18 3.98
C ASP A 12 -14.63 -3.52 4.42
N PHE A 13 -14.74 -3.16 5.68
CA PHE A 13 -15.91 -2.49 6.24
C PHE A 13 -15.62 -1.05 6.72
N GLY A 14 -14.53 -0.44 6.21
CA GLY A 14 -14.19 0.97 6.43
C GLY A 14 -13.63 1.30 7.81
N GLU A 15 -13.52 2.61 8.09
CA GLU A 15 -12.89 3.16 9.30
C GLU A 15 -13.54 2.68 10.60
N ASN A 16 -14.86 2.63 10.63
CA ASN A 16 -15.60 2.22 11.83
C ASN A 16 -15.30 0.76 12.20
N ALA A 17 -15.12 -0.11 11.22
CA ALA A 17 -14.75 -1.50 11.47
C ALA A 17 -13.33 -1.62 12.02
N VAL A 18 -12.38 -0.84 11.50
CA VAL A 18 -11.01 -0.77 12.06
C VAL A 18 -11.07 -0.35 13.53
N LEU A 19 -11.80 0.72 13.85
CA LEU A 19 -11.94 1.21 15.23
C LEU A 19 -12.64 0.19 16.15
N THR A 20 -13.68 -0.45 15.67
CA THR A 20 -14.40 -1.49 16.40
C THR A 20 -13.53 -2.70 16.67
N ASN A 21 -12.73 -3.12 15.67
CA ASN A 21 -11.78 -4.23 15.84
C ASN A 21 -10.74 -3.92 16.90
N ILE A 22 -10.12 -2.72 16.85
CA ILE A 22 -9.18 -2.25 17.87
C ILE A 22 -9.82 -2.28 19.26
N ALA A 23 -11.01 -1.69 19.43
CA ALA A 23 -11.71 -1.64 20.69
C ALA A 23 -12.04 -3.03 21.26
N ASN A 24 -12.43 -3.97 20.39
CA ASN A 24 -12.70 -5.35 20.80
C ASN A 24 -11.42 -6.06 21.26
N LEU A 25 -10.33 -5.93 20.52
CA LEU A 25 -9.05 -6.53 20.89
C LEU A 25 -8.52 -5.97 22.22
N ASP A 26 -8.61 -4.66 22.42
CA ASP A 26 -8.27 -3.99 23.67
C ASP A 26 -9.15 -4.50 24.82
N ARG A 27 -10.46 -4.61 24.62
CA ARG A 27 -11.41 -5.12 25.62
C ARG A 27 -11.10 -6.55 26.08
N PHE A 28 -10.61 -7.39 25.18
CA PHE A 28 -10.23 -8.76 25.50
C PHE A 28 -8.77 -8.90 25.92
N GLY A 29 -8.04 -7.80 26.10
CA GLY A 29 -6.63 -7.82 26.51
C GLY A 29 -5.71 -8.48 25.50
N MET A 30 -6.09 -8.48 24.22
CA MET A 30 -5.30 -9.09 23.15
C MET A 30 -4.27 -8.11 22.63
N ALA A 31 -2.99 -8.42 22.82
CA ALA A 31 -1.92 -7.64 22.22
C ALA A 31 -2.00 -7.75 20.68
N HIS A 32 -2.14 -6.60 20.01
CA HIS A 32 -2.30 -6.54 18.56
C HIS A 32 -1.51 -5.38 17.95
N ALA A 33 -1.04 -5.52 16.72
CA ALA A 33 -0.30 -4.48 16.00
C ALA A 33 -0.64 -4.52 14.50
N GLY A 34 -0.48 -3.36 13.83
CA GLY A 34 -0.59 -3.25 12.38
C GLY A 34 -1.79 -2.44 11.91
N SER A 35 -2.76 -2.17 12.77
CA SER A 35 -3.81 -1.17 12.53
C SER A 35 -3.86 -0.16 13.67
N GLY A 36 -4.41 1.03 13.41
CA GLY A 36 -4.47 2.10 14.38
C GLY A 36 -5.49 3.17 14.00
N ARG A 37 -5.74 4.10 14.92
CA ARG A 37 -6.58 5.29 14.73
C ARG A 37 -5.92 6.31 13.80
N HIS A 38 -4.59 6.17 13.63
CA HIS A 38 -3.75 6.97 12.74
C HIS A 38 -2.42 6.24 12.49
N LEU A 39 -1.63 6.74 11.54
CA LEU A 39 -0.42 6.06 11.06
C LEU A 39 0.61 5.75 12.17
N ALA A 40 0.84 6.70 13.08
CA ALA A 40 1.79 6.48 14.17
C ALA A 40 1.36 5.32 15.09
N GLU A 41 0.06 5.17 15.36
CA GLU A 41 -0.47 4.05 16.13
C GLU A 41 -0.39 2.74 15.34
N ALA A 42 -0.77 2.75 14.05
CA ALA A 42 -0.69 1.58 13.18
C ALA A 42 0.74 1.02 13.04
N ARG A 43 1.75 1.90 13.07
CA ARG A 43 3.19 1.57 13.04
C ARG A 43 3.76 1.20 14.40
N SER A 44 3.03 1.41 15.50
CA SER A 44 3.56 1.21 16.84
C SER A 44 3.72 -0.28 17.17
N PRO A 45 4.83 -0.66 17.81
CA PRO A 45 4.98 -1.99 18.34
C PRO A 45 4.00 -2.24 19.50
N ARG A 46 3.57 -3.48 19.65
CA ARG A 46 2.88 -3.98 20.84
C ARG A 46 3.75 -4.99 21.53
N TYR A 47 3.77 -4.97 22.85
CA TYR A 47 4.65 -5.81 23.66
C TYR A 47 3.85 -6.86 24.43
N LEU A 48 4.47 -8.01 24.58
CA LEU A 48 4.00 -9.09 25.43
C LEU A 48 5.13 -9.49 26.37
N GLU A 49 4.89 -9.36 27.66
CA GLU A 49 5.81 -9.88 28.68
C GLU A 49 5.62 -11.40 28.81
N THR A 50 6.71 -12.11 28.84
CA THR A 50 6.76 -13.56 29.07
C THR A 50 7.81 -13.89 30.13
N PRO A 51 7.77 -15.08 30.75
CA PRO A 51 8.83 -15.50 31.69
C PRO A 51 10.23 -15.53 31.05
N GLN A 52 10.32 -15.66 29.73
CA GLN A 52 11.57 -15.70 28.98
C GLN A 52 12.03 -14.33 28.46
N GLY A 53 11.20 -13.29 28.62
CA GLY A 53 11.52 -11.93 28.20
C GLY A 53 10.36 -11.25 27.47
N ARG A 54 10.63 -10.03 27.03
CA ARG A 54 9.67 -9.19 26.29
C ARG A 54 9.70 -9.50 24.79
N VAL A 55 8.53 -9.72 24.22
CA VAL A 55 8.34 -9.90 22.77
C VAL A 55 7.65 -8.66 22.20
N ALA A 56 8.20 -8.07 21.13
CA ALA A 56 7.57 -6.99 20.39
C ALA A 56 6.97 -7.52 19.09
N LEU A 57 5.73 -7.13 18.80
CA LEU A 57 5.07 -7.36 17.51
C LEU A 57 4.94 -6.04 16.75
N LEU A 58 5.49 -6.00 15.55
CA LEU A 58 5.17 -4.99 14.54
C LEU A 58 4.53 -5.73 13.37
N SER A 59 3.58 -5.08 12.73
CA SER A 59 2.89 -5.68 11.59
C SER A 59 2.65 -4.63 10.51
N ALA A 60 2.79 -5.05 9.27
CA ALA A 60 2.54 -4.23 8.08
C ALA A 60 1.98 -5.09 6.96
N THR A 61 1.33 -4.46 6.00
CA THR A 61 0.87 -5.08 4.75
C THR A 61 1.35 -4.26 3.55
N GLN A 62 1.58 -4.91 2.43
CA GLN A 62 1.89 -4.23 1.17
C GLN A 62 0.67 -4.09 0.24
N SER A 63 -0.45 -4.71 0.58
CA SER A 63 -1.64 -4.78 -0.26
C SER A 63 -2.89 -4.36 0.50
N GLY A 64 -3.86 -3.86 -0.24
CA GLY A 64 -5.17 -3.44 0.23
C GLY A 64 -5.63 -2.14 -0.44
N PRO A 65 -6.87 -1.71 -0.23
CA PRO A 65 -7.38 -0.49 -0.84
C PRO A 65 -6.61 0.74 -0.34
N PRO A 66 -6.30 1.74 -1.19
CA PRO A 66 -5.60 2.96 -0.78
C PRO A 66 -6.25 3.68 0.40
N ALA A 67 -7.59 3.64 0.48
CA ALA A 67 -8.34 4.18 1.61
C ALA A 67 -8.06 3.47 2.94
N GLY A 68 -7.61 2.22 2.90
CA GLY A 68 -7.31 1.42 4.08
C GLY A 68 -5.97 1.73 4.74
N ARG A 69 -5.11 2.53 4.11
CA ARG A 69 -3.87 3.01 4.72
C ARG A 69 -4.19 3.98 5.85
N ALA A 70 -3.61 3.79 7.01
CA ALA A 70 -3.72 4.73 8.11
C ALA A 70 -3.12 6.09 7.70
N GLY A 71 -3.83 7.18 8.01
CA GLY A 71 -3.38 8.55 7.74
C GLY A 71 -2.64 9.17 8.91
N GLU A 72 -1.76 10.13 8.61
CA GLU A 72 -1.04 10.87 9.63
C GLU A 72 -1.96 11.74 10.47
N GLN A 73 -1.69 11.80 11.77
CA GLN A 73 -2.30 12.75 12.69
C GLN A 73 -1.43 14.02 12.73
N ARG A 74 -2.04 15.18 12.50
CA ARG A 74 -1.43 16.48 12.65
C ARG A 74 -2.24 17.36 13.60
N ARG A 75 -1.73 18.53 13.95
CA ARG A 75 -2.43 19.46 14.87
C ARG A 75 -3.75 19.95 14.28
N ASP A 76 -3.77 20.17 12.97
CA ASP A 76 -4.85 20.75 12.17
C ASP A 76 -5.66 19.71 11.41
N TRP A 77 -5.27 18.44 11.49
CA TRP A 77 -5.89 17.36 10.72
C TRP A 77 -5.98 16.08 11.51
N ARG A 78 -7.19 15.52 11.61
CA ARG A 78 -7.40 14.21 12.23
C ARG A 78 -6.78 13.11 11.38
N GLY A 79 -6.00 12.22 12.00
CA GLY A 79 -5.51 11.02 11.35
C GLY A 79 -6.64 10.09 10.93
N ARG A 80 -6.45 9.37 9.84
CA ARG A 80 -7.40 8.39 9.34
C ARG A 80 -7.10 7.02 9.96
N PRO A 81 -8.11 6.32 10.52
CA PRO A 81 -7.98 4.93 10.94
C PRO A 81 -7.64 4.03 9.75
N GLY A 82 -6.81 3.03 10.00
CA GLY A 82 -6.40 2.11 8.94
C GLY A 82 -5.25 1.20 9.35
N ALA A 83 -4.68 0.51 8.37
CA ALA A 83 -3.54 -0.37 8.57
C ALA A 83 -2.20 0.30 8.22
N ASN A 84 -1.13 -0.25 8.78
CA ASN A 84 0.24 0.11 8.41
C ASN A 84 0.56 -0.51 7.06
N TYR A 85 0.62 0.32 6.02
CA TYR A 85 1.04 -0.10 4.70
C TYR A 85 2.51 0.22 4.47
N ILE A 86 3.21 -0.68 3.79
CA ILE A 86 4.45 -0.40 3.09
C ILE A 86 4.10 -0.42 1.60
N ARG A 87 3.82 0.76 1.07
CA ARG A 87 3.52 0.93 -0.37
C ARG A 87 4.72 0.53 -1.21
N HIS A 88 4.47 0.17 -2.44
CA HIS A 88 5.51 -0.12 -3.42
C HIS A 88 5.01 0.22 -4.82
N THR A 89 5.93 0.47 -5.71
CA THR A 89 5.70 0.57 -7.14
C THR A 89 6.26 -0.67 -7.84
N THR A 90 5.58 -1.13 -8.88
CA THR A 90 6.07 -2.22 -9.73
C THR A 90 6.26 -1.70 -11.15
N GLU A 91 7.42 -2.02 -11.71
CA GLU A 91 7.81 -1.70 -13.07
C GLU A 91 8.25 -3.00 -13.76
N TYR A 92 7.85 -3.15 -15.03
CA TYR A 92 8.31 -4.24 -15.89
C TYR A 92 9.23 -3.68 -16.95
N VAL A 93 10.47 -4.15 -16.97
CA VAL A 93 11.37 -3.93 -18.10
C VAL A 93 11.09 -5.03 -19.13
N VAL A 94 10.89 -4.65 -20.37
CA VAL A 94 10.54 -5.58 -21.45
C VAL A 94 11.31 -5.24 -22.74
N ASP A 95 11.51 -6.22 -23.58
CA ASP A 95 12.12 -5.99 -24.89
C ASP A 95 11.18 -5.23 -25.84
N ARG A 96 11.72 -4.76 -26.96
CA ARG A 96 10.96 -3.97 -27.95
C ARG A 96 9.72 -4.71 -28.46
N SER A 97 9.83 -5.99 -28.75
CA SER A 97 8.71 -6.76 -29.31
C SER A 97 7.56 -6.91 -28.33
N THR A 98 7.88 -7.17 -27.06
CA THR A 98 6.92 -7.25 -25.96
C THR A 98 6.30 -5.89 -25.67
N PHE A 99 7.12 -4.82 -25.65
CA PHE A 99 6.67 -3.45 -25.44
C PHE A 99 5.63 -3.03 -26.48
N ASP A 100 5.93 -3.23 -27.77
CA ASP A 100 5.06 -2.87 -28.88
C ASP A 100 3.77 -3.72 -28.88
N ALA A 101 3.86 -5.01 -28.53
CA ALA A 101 2.69 -5.88 -28.41
C ALA A 101 1.74 -5.44 -27.29
N ILE A 102 2.25 -5.11 -26.10
CA ILE A 102 1.42 -4.63 -24.97
C ILE A 102 0.77 -3.30 -25.32
N LYS A 103 1.51 -2.39 -25.95
CA LYS A 103 0.99 -1.10 -26.39
C LYS A 103 -0.13 -1.27 -27.42
N HIS A 104 0.06 -2.14 -28.40
CA HIS A 104 -0.97 -2.47 -29.38
C HIS A 104 -2.25 -3.04 -28.74
N VAL A 105 -2.12 -3.94 -27.74
CA VAL A 105 -3.27 -4.46 -27.01
C VAL A 105 -4.00 -3.36 -26.25
N SER A 106 -3.29 -2.44 -25.62
CA SER A 106 -3.87 -1.29 -24.91
C SER A 106 -4.68 -0.39 -25.85
N GLU A 107 -4.10 -0.07 -27.00
CA GLU A 107 -4.75 0.73 -28.04
C GLU A 107 -6.01 0.03 -28.59
N ALA A 108 -5.89 -1.26 -28.92
CA ALA A 108 -6.98 -2.06 -29.47
C ALA A 108 -8.18 -2.22 -28.51
N LEU A 109 -7.92 -2.26 -27.20
CA LEU A 109 -8.93 -2.38 -26.15
C LEU A 109 -9.45 -1.00 -25.66
N GLY A 110 -8.86 0.10 -26.11
CA GLY A 110 -9.29 1.45 -25.74
C GLY A 110 -8.90 1.91 -24.33
N PHE A 111 -7.92 1.27 -23.69
CA PHE A 111 -7.47 1.63 -22.35
C PHE A 111 -6.91 3.05 -22.25
N ASP A 112 -6.43 3.62 -23.34
CA ASP A 112 -5.95 5.01 -23.37
C ASP A 112 -7.08 6.03 -23.10
N ALA A 113 -8.30 5.73 -23.55
CA ALA A 113 -9.46 6.58 -23.25
C ALA A 113 -9.83 6.53 -21.76
N GLU A 114 -9.73 5.36 -21.12
CA GLU A 114 -9.94 5.21 -19.68
C GLU A 114 -8.86 5.93 -18.87
N LYS A 115 -7.61 5.86 -19.30
CA LYS A 115 -6.47 6.55 -18.70
C LYS A 115 -6.66 8.06 -18.71
N GLN A 116 -7.09 8.65 -19.84
CA GLN A 116 -7.38 10.07 -19.97
C GLN A 116 -8.58 10.48 -19.10
N GLY A 117 -9.63 9.66 -19.05
CA GLY A 117 -10.80 9.91 -18.21
C GLY A 117 -10.47 9.90 -16.73
N ALA A 118 -9.67 8.95 -16.26
CA ALA A 118 -9.22 8.86 -14.86
C ALA A 118 -8.34 10.06 -14.47
N GLY A 119 -7.41 10.48 -15.33
CA GLY A 119 -6.57 11.66 -15.10
C GLY A 119 -7.39 12.95 -14.96
N ALA A 120 -8.41 13.13 -15.78
CA ALA A 120 -9.30 14.29 -15.71
C ALA A 120 -10.15 14.32 -14.41
N MET A 121 -10.55 13.14 -13.90
CA MET A 121 -11.42 13.04 -12.73
C MET A 121 -10.67 13.23 -11.40
N PHE A 122 -9.41 12.81 -11.31
CA PHE A 122 -8.69 12.76 -10.04
C PHE A 122 -7.58 13.79 -9.89
N SER A 123 -7.38 14.69 -10.84
CA SER A 123 -6.36 15.76 -10.80
C SER A 123 -4.92 15.28 -10.52
N SER A 124 -4.68 13.99 -10.46
CA SER A 124 -3.35 13.40 -10.43
C SER A 124 -2.84 13.36 -11.86
N GLY A 125 -1.66 13.94 -12.10
CA GLY A 125 -1.08 13.96 -13.45
C GLY A 125 -1.19 12.59 -14.11
N THR A 126 -1.83 12.53 -15.28
CA THR A 126 -1.89 11.29 -16.06
C THR A 126 -0.47 10.95 -16.47
N PRO A 127 0.02 9.73 -16.25
CA PRO A 127 1.31 9.33 -16.77
C PRO A 127 1.34 9.51 -18.28
N VAL A 128 2.41 10.10 -18.79
CA VAL A 128 2.58 10.34 -20.22
C VAL A 128 3.42 9.21 -20.79
N ASP A 129 2.89 8.54 -21.81
CA ASP A 129 3.63 7.51 -22.53
C ASP A 129 4.69 8.17 -23.43
N THR A 130 5.84 7.50 -23.51
CA THR A 130 6.96 7.88 -24.37
C THR A 130 7.34 6.72 -25.30
N ASP A 131 8.39 6.89 -26.08
CA ASP A 131 8.93 5.81 -26.92
C ASP A 131 9.57 4.67 -26.11
N THR A 132 9.86 4.91 -24.82
CA THR A 132 10.55 3.97 -23.94
C THR A 132 9.81 3.66 -22.65
N GLU A 133 8.75 4.38 -22.35
CA GLU A 133 7.91 4.17 -21.17
C GLU A 133 6.43 4.14 -21.55
N PHE A 134 5.71 3.18 -21.03
CA PHE A 134 4.30 3.00 -21.26
C PHE A 134 3.57 2.62 -19.98
N TYR A 135 2.40 3.17 -19.76
CA TYR A 135 1.59 2.95 -18.57
C TYR A 135 0.27 2.26 -18.95
N LEU A 136 0.15 1.00 -18.55
CA LEU A 136 -1.07 0.24 -18.74
C LEU A 136 -2.03 0.50 -17.59
N THR A 137 -3.22 1.02 -17.90
CA THR A 137 -4.31 1.24 -16.96
C THR A 137 -5.50 0.36 -17.29
N GLY A 138 -6.35 0.07 -16.34
CA GLY A 138 -7.66 -0.55 -16.62
C GLY A 138 -7.71 -2.08 -16.67
N LEU A 139 -6.59 -2.80 -16.64
CA LEU A 139 -6.59 -4.27 -16.76
C LEU A 139 -7.27 -4.99 -15.58
N PHE A 140 -7.33 -4.37 -14.42
CA PHE A 140 -8.00 -4.95 -13.27
C PHE A 140 -8.82 -3.87 -12.56
N PRO A 141 -10.14 -4.03 -12.44
CA PRO A 141 -10.96 -3.20 -11.57
C PRO A 141 -10.70 -3.59 -10.12
N THR A 142 -9.45 -3.40 -9.69
CA THR A 142 -9.10 -3.42 -8.28
C THR A 142 -9.31 -2.03 -7.72
N TYR A 143 -9.46 -1.91 -6.41
CA TYR A 143 -9.49 -0.62 -5.70
C TYR A 143 -8.27 0.26 -6.00
N ASP A 144 -7.26 -0.31 -6.65
CA ASP A 144 -6.05 0.34 -7.17
C ASP A 144 -6.16 0.72 -8.65
N SER A 145 -7.36 0.88 -9.20
CA SER A 145 -7.57 1.25 -10.61
C SER A 145 -6.95 2.60 -11.02
N ILE A 146 -6.38 3.33 -10.06
CA ILE A 146 -5.56 4.53 -10.29
C ILE A 146 -4.09 4.14 -10.53
N ASN A 147 -3.68 2.92 -10.18
CA ASN A 147 -2.30 2.47 -10.34
C ASN A 147 -2.12 1.84 -11.72
N SER A 148 -1.54 2.62 -12.61
CA SER A 148 -1.04 2.12 -13.88
C SER A 148 0.18 1.21 -13.65
N VAL A 149 0.25 0.11 -14.39
CA VAL A 149 1.45 -0.73 -14.43
C VAL A 149 2.42 -0.10 -15.42
N LYS A 150 3.62 0.24 -14.95
CA LYS A 150 4.66 0.84 -15.78
C LYS A 150 5.43 -0.25 -16.51
N PHE A 151 5.58 -0.08 -17.82
CA PHE A 151 6.48 -0.85 -18.68
C PHE A 151 7.57 0.06 -19.19
N THR A 152 8.82 -0.40 -19.11
CA THR A 152 10.00 0.31 -19.60
C THR A 152 10.72 -0.56 -20.60
N LEU A 153 11.19 0.05 -21.67
CA LEU A 153 11.97 -0.63 -22.69
C LEU A 153 13.36 -0.96 -22.15
N GLY A 154 13.79 -2.21 -22.29
CA GLY A 154 15.13 -2.69 -21.95
C GLY A 154 15.54 -3.88 -22.79
N GLU A 155 16.69 -4.45 -22.46
CA GLU A 155 17.27 -5.60 -23.19
C GLU A 155 16.83 -6.95 -22.61
N VAL A 156 16.45 -6.96 -21.33
CA VAL A 156 16.09 -8.17 -20.60
C VAL A 156 14.72 -7.98 -19.98
N VAL A 157 13.91 -9.04 -19.99
CA VAL A 157 12.59 -9.02 -19.33
C VAL A 157 12.77 -9.20 -17.84
N GLU A 158 12.49 -8.14 -17.08
CA GLU A 158 12.64 -8.09 -15.63
C GLU A 158 11.45 -7.41 -14.95
N ARG A 159 11.24 -7.76 -13.69
CA ARG A 159 10.27 -7.09 -12.82
C ARG A 159 11.00 -6.43 -11.66
N HIS A 160 10.85 -5.13 -11.55
CA HIS A 160 11.36 -4.36 -10.42
C HIS A 160 10.21 -3.96 -9.48
N SER A 161 10.45 -4.09 -8.19
CA SER A 161 9.52 -3.63 -7.16
C SER A 161 10.30 -2.76 -6.17
N THR A 162 9.89 -1.49 -6.07
CA THR A 162 10.57 -0.52 -5.21
C THR A 162 9.62 -0.09 -4.10
N PRO A 163 10.01 -0.25 -2.82
CA PRO A 163 9.19 0.21 -1.71
C PRO A 163 9.11 1.74 -1.66
N ASP A 164 8.02 2.25 -1.12
CA ASP A 164 7.96 3.63 -0.65
C ASP A 164 8.89 3.76 0.56
N TRP A 165 9.94 4.56 0.41
CA TRP A 165 11.00 4.66 1.40
C TRP A 165 10.53 5.30 2.71
N ASP A 166 9.58 6.24 2.69
CA ASP A 166 9.03 6.85 3.90
C ASP A 166 8.23 5.82 4.72
N ASP A 167 7.48 4.94 4.04
CA ASP A 167 6.74 3.87 4.71
C ASP A 167 7.69 2.82 5.29
N LEU A 168 8.72 2.44 4.54
CA LEU A 168 9.71 1.46 4.98
C LEU A 168 10.53 2.00 6.15
N GLU A 169 11.11 3.19 6.01
CA GLU A 169 11.92 3.82 7.07
C GLU A 169 11.10 4.09 8.33
N GLY A 170 9.86 4.57 8.18
CA GLY A 170 8.96 4.76 9.32
C GLY A 170 8.69 3.46 10.08
N THR A 171 8.60 2.32 9.39
CA THR A 171 8.43 1.00 10.02
C THR A 171 9.75 0.51 10.64
N VAL A 172 10.88 0.67 9.94
CA VAL A 172 12.23 0.30 10.45
C VAL A 172 12.57 1.10 11.70
N GLN A 173 12.23 2.40 11.75
CA GLN A 173 12.46 3.21 12.93
C GLN A 173 11.72 2.65 14.16
N ARG A 174 10.49 2.17 14.00
CA ARG A 174 9.75 1.53 15.08
C ARG A 174 10.38 0.21 15.55
N ILE A 175 11.02 -0.54 14.66
CA ILE A 175 11.80 -1.74 15.05
C ILE A 175 13.01 -1.33 15.90
N ARG A 176 13.71 -0.26 15.52
CA ARG A 176 14.85 0.26 16.30
C ARG A 176 14.42 0.75 17.68
N ASP A 177 13.30 1.48 17.74
CA ASP A 177 12.75 1.97 19.01
C ASP A 177 12.29 0.81 19.93
N ALA A 178 11.75 -0.25 19.35
CA ALA A 178 11.31 -1.43 20.09
C ALA A 178 12.44 -2.25 20.74
N ARG A 179 13.69 -2.06 20.30
CA ARG A 179 14.88 -2.73 20.84
C ARG A 179 15.51 -2.00 22.03
N ARG A 180 15.07 -0.80 22.35
CA ARG A 180 15.52 0.02 23.46
C ARG A 180 14.65 -0.21 24.70
#